data_3dc18ebb9c4a8b37ab57fa4b76430157
#
_entry.id   3dc18ebb9c4a8b37ab57fa4b76430157
#
_cell.length_a   1.000
_cell.length_b   1.000
_cell.length_c   1.000
_cell.angle_alpha   90.00
_cell.angle_beta   90.00
_cell.angle_gamma   90.00
#
_symmetry.space_group_name_H-M   'P 1'
#
loop_
_entity.id
_entity.type
_entity.pdbx_description
1 polymer ?
#
loop_
_entity_poly.entity_id
_entity_poly.type
_entity_poly.pdbx_seq_one_letter_code
_entity_poly.pdbx_strand_id
1 'polypeptide(L)'
;VRYGRTDASAPQGSDFILPKKPLNLLKQNLSGEEQVEVSYNETTVRFTFGNIELTCRLIDGKYPNYEAVIPNENPNVLTVDRMSFLSSIKRVSIFSNKTTHQVKLKVAGSELAISAEDLDFSNEAKERLTCNYSGDDMEIGFNSKFLMEMLNHINTPEVILEMSEPNKAGILLPSSNDNEAEDILMLVMPVMIR
;
A
#
# COMPACT_ATOMS: atom_id res chain seq x y z
N VAL A 1 -3.60 -3.38 -2.57
CA VAL A 1 -2.79 -2.80 -3.66
C VAL A 1 -3.38 -3.20 -4.99
N ARG A 2 -3.58 -2.24 -5.88
CA ARG A 2 -3.80 -2.46 -7.31
C ARG A 2 -2.52 -2.09 -8.05
N TYR A 3 -2.06 -2.98 -8.91
CA TYR A 3 -0.95 -2.75 -9.81
C TYR A 3 -1.41 -3.05 -11.22
N GLY A 4 -1.36 -2.08 -12.09
CA GLY A 4 -1.74 -2.18 -13.49
C GLY A 4 -0.57 -1.92 -14.41
N ARG A 5 -0.63 -2.47 -15.63
CA ARG A 5 0.29 -2.15 -16.72
C ARG A 5 -0.50 -1.82 -17.96
N THR A 6 -0.21 -0.67 -18.55
CA THR A 6 -0.90 -0.17 -19.76
C THR A 6 -0.22 -0.65 -21.05
N ASP A 7 1.05 -1.07 -20.97
CA ASP A 7 1.84 -1.61 -22.08
C ASP A 7 1.71 -3.12 -22.26
N ALA A 8 0.99 -3.81 -21.35
CA ALA A 8 0.73 -5.24 -21.46
C ALA A 8 -0.62 -5.48 -22.15
N SER A 9 -0.65 -6.48 -23.01
CA SER A 9 -1.88 -6.92 -23.68
C SER A 9 -1.95 -8.44 -23.71
N ALA A 10 -3.18 -8.96 -23.61
CA ALA A 10 -3.44 -10.37 -23.78
C ALA A 10 -4.45 -10.57 -24.91
N PRO A 11 -4.33 -11.64 -25.72
CA PRO A 11 -5.29 -11.93 -26.79
C PRO A 11 -6.71 -12.16 -26.29
N GLN A 12 -6.84 -12.64 -25.05
CA GLN A 12 -8.11 -12.88 -24.37
C GLN A 12 -7.97 -12.48 -22.88
N GLY A 13 -8.96 -11.74 -22.37
CA GLY A 13 -9.03 -11.43 -20.94
C GLY A 13 -9.31 -12.67 -20.11
N SER A 14 -8.63 -12.79 -18.96
CA SER A 14 -8.83 -13.87 -18.01
C SER A 14 -8.55 -13.40 -16.59
N ASP A 15 -9.36 -13.86 -15.64
CA ASP A 15 -9.24 -13.57 -14.22
C ASP A 15 -9.03 -14.88 -13.45
N PHE A 16 -8.06 -14.87 -12.51
CA PHE A 16 -7.85 -15.99 -11.62
C PHE A 16 -7.23 -15.58 -10.30
N ILE A 17 -7.47 -16.35 -9.25
CA ILE A 17 -6.96 -16.06 -7.91
C ILE A 17 -5.81 -17.03 -7.60
N LEU A 18 -4.64 -16.46 -7.32
CA LEU A 18 -3.43 -17.18 -6.94
C LEU A 18 -3.27 -17.25 -5.42
N PRO A 19 -2.94 -18.44 -4.85
CA PRO A 19 -2.57 -18.52 -3.44
C PRO A 19 -1.23 -17.80 -3.17
N LYS A 20 -1.08 -17.28 -1.96
CA LYS A 20 0.12 -16.52 -1.54
C LYS A 20 1.41 -17.36 -1.56
N LYS A 21 1.31 -18.67 -1.19
CA LYS A 21 2.49 -19.52 -1.05
C LYS A 21 3.25 -19.72 -2.37
N PRO A 22 2.61 -20.09 -3.50
CA PRO A 22 3.28 -20.16 -4.81
C PRO A 22 3.89 -18.83 -5.25
N LEU A 23 3.21 -17.70 -4.99
CA LEU A 23 3.75 -16.37 -5.33
C LEU A 23 5.04 -16.05 -4.56
N ASN A 24 5.12 -16.45 -3.29
CA ASN A 24 6.35 -16.30 -2.52
C ASN A 24 7.49 -17.18 -3.06
N LEU A 25 7.19 -18.43 -3.47
CA LEU A 25 8.17 -19.30 -4.11
C LEU A 25 8.65 -18.73 -5.44
N LEU A 26 7.74 -18.20 -6.24
CA LEU A 26 8.07 -17.54 -7.49
C LEU A 26 9.00 -16.36 -7.24
N LYS A 27 8.66 -15.44 -6.31
CA LYS A 27 9.48 -14.29 -5.94
C LYS A 27 10.89 -14.67 -5.47
N GLN A 28 11.05 -15.78 -4.75
CA GLN A 28 12.35 -16.25 -4.24
C GLN A 28 13.24 -16.84 -5.32
N ASN A 29 12.68 -17.36 -6.40
CA ASN A 29 13.41 -18.06 -7.44
C ASN A 29 13.54 -17.28 -8.75
N LEU A 30 12.83 -16.16 -8.91
CA LEU A 30 13.00 -15.26 -10.04
C LEU A 30 14.24 -14.41 -9.85
N SER A 31 15.20 -14.51 -10.74
CA SER A 31 16.25 -13.51 -10.95
C SER A 31 15.70 -12.42 -11.86
N GLY A 32 15.98 -11.14 -11.55
CA GLY A 32 15.24 -9.97 -12.04
C GLY A 32 15.15 -9.72 -13.54
N GLU A 33 15.80 -10.54 -14.38
CA GLU A 33 15.80 -10.38 -15.85
C GLU A 33 15.24 -11.61 -16.60
N GLU A 34 14.72 -12.60 -15.88
CA GLU A 34 14.20 -13.81 -16.51
C GLU A 34 12.80 -13.58 -17.09
N GLN A 35 12.60 -14.08 -18.31
CA GLN A 35 11.24 -14.20 -18.85
C GLN A 35 10.53 -15.34 -18.16
N VAL A 36 9.29 -15.11 -17.78
CA VAL A 36 8.40 -16.11 -17.20
C VAL A 36 7.31 -16.43 -18.20
N GLU A 37 7.25 -17.68 -18.62
CA GLU A 37 6.11 -18.18 -19.38
C GLU A 37 5.00 -18.57 -18.41
N VAL A 38 3.81 -18.04 -18.62
CA VAL A 38 2.64 -18.31 -17.80
C VAL A 38 1.58 -19.02 -18.63
N SER A 39 1.29 -20.27 -18.29
CA SER A 39 0.19 -21.03 -18.88
C SER A 39 -0.83 -21.39 -17.81
N TYR A 40 -2.12 -21.32 -18.13
CA TYR A 40 -3.19 -21.54 -17.16
C TYR A 40 -4.42 -22.20 -17.81
N ASN A 41 -5.22 -22.83 -16.95
CA ASN A 41 -6.55 -23.32 -17.26
C ASN A 41 -7.51 -22.95 -16.11
N GLU A 42 -8.71 -23.49 -16.08
CA GLU A 42 -9.74 -23.18 -15.08
C GLU A 42 -9.32 -23.50 -13.63
N THR A 43 -8.38 -24.42 -13.42
CA THR A 43 -8.05 -24.93 -12.08
C THR A 43 -6.58 -24.77 -11.67
N THR A 44 -5.68 -24.56 -12.64
CA THR A 44 -4.24 -24.53 -12.40
C THR A 44 -3.56 -23.44 -13.21
N VAL A 45 -2.46 -22.95 -12.67
CA VAL A 45 -1.50 -22.09 -13.37
C VAL A 45 -0.10 -22.68 -13.27
N ARG A 46 0.66 -22.56 -14.34
CA ARG A 46 2.04 -23.00 -14.47
C ARG A 46 2.91 -21.81 -14.82
N PHE A 47 4.03 -21.67 -14.13
CA PHE A 47 5.09 -20.70 -14.41
C PHE A 47 6.34 -21.47 -14.81
N THR A 48 6.91 -21.14 -15.96
CA THR A 48 8.15 -21.74 -16.46
C THR A 48 9.19 -20.64 -16.65
N PHE A 49 10.36 -20.79 -16.04
CA PHE A 49 11.46 -19.86 -16.12
C PHE A 49 12.78 -20.56 -15.83
N GLY A 50 13.80 -20.30 -16.63
CA GLY A 50 15.07 -21.04 -16.56
C GLY A 50 14.85 -22.55 -16.61
N ASN A 51 15.34 -23.26 -15.61
CA ASN A 51 15.16 -24.73 -15.44
C ASN A 51 14.05 -25.08 -14.45
N ILE A 52 13.20 -24.12 -14.07
CA ILE A 52 12.18 -24.29 -13.04
C ILE A 52 10.80 -24.29 -13.67
N GLU A 53 9.98 -25.23 -13.26
CA GLU A 53 8.56 -25.28 -13.51
C GLU A 53 7.81 -25.27 -12.17
N LEU A 54 6.97 -24.26 -11.95
CA LEU A 54 6.13 -24.13 -10.77
C LEU A 54 4.67 -24.24 -11.18
N THR A 55 3.99 -25.31 -10.77
CA THR A 55 2.55 -25.48 -10.98
C THR A 55 1.80 -25.34 -9.67
N CYS A 56 0.70 -24.58 -9.67
CA CYS A 56 -0.17 -24.49 -8.51
C CYS A 56 -1.65 -24.51 -8.90
N ARG A 57 -2.49 -24.93 -7.94
CA ARG A 57 -3.94 -24.83 -8.08
C ARG A 57 -4.40 -23.40 -7.83
N LEU A 58 -5.35 -22.97 -8.63
CA LEU A 58 -6.07 -21.71 -8.44
C LEU A 58 -7.05 -21.82 -7.26
N ILE A 59 -7.34 -20.69 -6.64
CA ILE A 59 -8.40 -20.62 -5.64
C ILE A 59 -9.74 -20.47 -6.38
N ASP A 60 -10.61 -21.47 -6.17
CA ASP A 60 -11.98 -21.40 -6.68
C ASP A 60 -12.79 -20.43 -5.82
N GLY A 61 -13.26 -19.35 -6.44
CA GLY A 61 -14.02 -18.32 -5.76
C GLY A 61 -14.08 -17.01 -6.56
N LYS A 62 -14.98 -16.14 -6.13
CA LYS A 62 -15.09 -14.78 -6.68
C LYS A 62 -14.23 -13.81 -5.89
N TYR A 63 -13.36 -13.08 -6.56
CA TYR A 63 -12.61 -12.01 -5.91
C TYR A 63 -13.55 -10.92 -5.40
N PRO A 64 -13.33 -10.38 -4.19
CA PRO A 64 -14.15 -9.29 -3.67
C PRO A 64 -14.15 -8.07 -4.61
N ASN A 65 -15.29 -7.38 -4.70
CA ASN A 65 -15.38 -6.12 -5.44
C ASN A 65 -14.62 -5.01 -4.68
N TYR A 66 -13.32 -4.95 -4.87
CA TYR A 66 -12.44 -3.97 -4.22
C TYR A 66 -12.64 -2.56 -4.77
N GLU A 67 -13.14 -2.41 -6.00
CA GLU A 67 -13.39 -1.09 -6.60
C GLU A 67 -14.47 -0.31 -5.84
N ALA A 68 -15.43 -1.02 -5.25
CA ALA A 68 -16.49 -0.40 -4.47
C ALA A 68 -16.00 0.28 -3.16
N VAL A 69 -14.79 -0.04 -2.71
CA VAL A 69 -14.21 0.55 -1.48
C VAL A 69 -13.15 1.62 -1.78
N ILE A 70 -12.81 1.84 -3.04
CA ILE A 70 -11.91 2.91 -3.46
C ILE A 70 -12.72 4.21 -3.47
N PRO A 71 -12.39 5.20 -2.63
CA PRO A 71 -13.09 6.48 -2.63
C PRO A 71 -12.80 7.25 -3.93
N ASN A 72 -13.85 7.81 -4.52
CA ASN A 72 -13.74 8.56 -5.79
C ASN A 72 -13.44 10.04 -5.57
N GLU A 73 -13.70 10.58 -4.38
CA GLU A 73 -13.51 11.99 -4.04
C GLU A 73 -12.63 12.08 -2.79
N ASN A 74 -11.40 12.54 -2.98
CA ASN A 74 -10.39 12.69 -1.93
C ASN A 74 -9.79 14.10 -2.01
N PRO A 75 -10.49 15.12 -1.49
CA PRO A 75 -10.07 16.52 -1.61
C PRO A 75 -8.81 16.85 -0.78
N ASN A 76 -8.48 16.03 0.21
CA ASN A 76 -7.37 16.25 1.13
C ASN A 76 -6.13 15.51 0.62
N VAL A 77 -5.22 16.24 -0.01
CA VAL A 77 -4.05 15.68 -0.69
C VAL A 77 -2.77 16.08 0.04
N LEU A 78 -2.07 15.10 0.60
CA LEU A 78 -0.80 15.25 1.29
C LEU A 78 0.33 14.72 0.41
N THR A 79 1.32 15.57 0.09
CA THR A 79 2.59 15.17 -0.54
C THR A 79 3.72 15.33 0.46
N VAL A 80 4.51 14.28 0.64
CA VAL A 80 5.58 14.25 1.64
C VAL A 80 6.76 13.40 1.16
N ASP A 81 7.99 13.77 1.60
CA ASP A 81 9.18 12.94 1.38
C ASP A 81 8.99 11.53 1.94
N ARG A 82 9.09 10.53 1.08
CA ARG A 82 8.79 9.13 1.39
C ARG A 82 9.68 8.58 2.50
N MET A 83 10.98 8.87 2.45
CA MET A 83 11.93 8.30 3.41
C MET A 83 11.80 8.95 4.80
N SER A 84 11.55 10.24 4.84
CA SER A 84 11.28 10.96 6.10
C SER A 84 9.99 10.47 6.74
N PHE A 85 8.94 10.29 5.94
CA PHE A 85 7.65 9.78 6.41
C PHE A 85 7.77 8.34 6.95
N LEU A 86 8.38 7.43 6.19
CA LEU A 86 8.63 6.05 6.62
C LEU A 86 9.45 6.00 7.92
N SER A 87 10.53 6.79 8.01
CA SER A 87 11.41 6.82 9.16
C SER A 87 10.71 7.36 10.40
N SER A 88 9.90 8.41 10.26
CA SER A 88 9.11 8.98 11.33
C SER A 88 8.05 7.99 11.84
N ILE A 89 7.27 7.37 10.94
CA ILE A 89 6.31 6.32 11.33
C ILE A 89 7.01 5.20 12.07
N LYS A 90 8.18 4.75 11.60
CA LYS A 90 8.94 3.68 12.21
C LYS A 90 9.38 4.00 13.65
N ARG A 91 9.84 5.23 13.93
CA ARG A 91 10.22 5.67 15.27
C ARG A 91 9.01 5.84 16.18
N VAL A 92 8.00 6.57 15.72
CA VAL A 92 6.79 6.87 16.49
C VAL A 92 6.01 5.59 16.81
N SER A 93 5.95 4.62 15.88
CA SER A 93 5.23 3.36 16.07
C SER A 93 5.75 2.49 17.21
N ILE A 94 6.98 2.73 17.70
CA ILE A 94 7.52 2.03 18.87
C ILE A 94 6.66 2.30 20.12
N PHE A 95 6.06 3.48 20.18
CA PHE A 95 5.22 3.96 21.29
C PHE A 95 3.73 3.69 21.06
N SER A 96 3.37 3.05 19.97
CA SER A 96 1.97 2.71 19.69
C SER A 96 1.50 1.50 20.50
N ASN A 97 0.19 1.45 20.76
CA ASN A 97 -0.45 0.30 21.38
C ASN A 97 -0.16 -0.99 20.59
N LYS A 98 0.21 -2.06 21.31
CA LYS A 98 0.68 -3.33 20.72
C LYS A 98 -0.39 -4.11 19.95
N THR A 99 -1.65 -3.81 20.16
CA THR A 99 -2.78 -4.47 19.50
C THR A 99 -3.19 -3.74 18.22
N THR A 100 -3.37 -2.43 18.31
CA THR A 100 -3.88 -1.61 17.20
C THR A 100 -2.75 -1.13 16.27
N HIS A 101 -1.53 -0.99 16.78
CA HIS A 101 -0.40 -0.37 16.08
C HIS A 101 -0.76 0.99 15.48
N GLN A 102 -1.62 1.73 16.18
CA GLN A 102 -2.15 2.99 15.69
C GLN A 102 -1.11 4.09 15.72
N VAL A 103 -0.99 4.79 14.60
CA VAL A 103 -0.34 6.09 14.48
C VAL A 103 -1.37 7.09 14.00
N LYS A 104 -1.31 8.30 14.54
CA LYS A 104 -2.18 9.41 14.22
C LYS A 104 -1.43 10.40 13.34
N LEU A 105 -2.01 10.75 12.22
CA LEU A 105 -1.56 11.78 11.31
C LEU A 105 -2.45 13.00 11.50
N LYS A 106 -1.86 14.13 11.89
CA LYS A 106 -2.53 15.42 11.93
C LYS A 106 -1.87 16.32 10.90
N VAL A 107 -2.65 16.76 9.93
CA VAL A 107 -2.18 17.60 8.83
C VAL A 107 -2.85 18.94 8.92
N ALA A 108 -2.05 20.00 8.90
CA ALA A 108 -2.52 21.38 8.92
C ALA A 108 -1.51 22.28 8.18
N GLY A 109 -1.96 23.00 7.17
CA GLY A 109 -1.10 23.86 6.37
C GLY A 109 0.07 23.07 5.74
N SER A 110 1.31 23.42 6.09
CA SER A 110 2.53 22.75 5.58
C SER A 110 3.18 21.79 6.59
N GLU A 111 2.46 21.43 7.65
CA GLU A 111 2.97 20.56 8.72
C GLU A 111 2.18 19.25 8.78
N LEU A 112 2.91 18.12 8.80
CA LEU A 112 2.41 16.82 9.15
C LEU A 112 2.94 16.44 10.53
N ALA A 113 2.08 16.38 11.54
CA ALA A 113 2.42 15.83 12.85
C ALA A 113 2.02 14.35 12.89
N ILE A 114 2.98 13.50 13.27
CA ILE A 114 2.81 12.04 13.42
C ILE A 114 2.95 11.74 14.90
N SER A 115 1.95 11.09 15.49
CA SER A 115 1.96 10.73 16.90
C SER A 115 1.46 9.31 17.14
N ALA A 116 1.89 8.73 18.23
CA ALA A 116 1.36 7.48 18.75
C ALA A 116 1.35 7.55 20.27
N GLU A 117 0.40 6.86 20.87
CA GLU A 117 0.25 6.75 22.31
C GLU A 117 -0.13 5.31 22.71
N ASP A 118 0.32 4.91 23.86
CA ASP A 118 -0.11 3.70 24.52
C ASP A 118 -0.52 4.06 25.95
N LEU A 119 -1.83 4.18 26.17
CA LEU A 119 -2.40 4.60 27.46
C LEU A 119 -2.13 3.58 28.58
N ASP A 120 -2.00 2.29 28.22
CA ASP A 120 -1.75 1.23 29.20
C ASP A 120 -0.34 1.36 29.83
N PHE A 121 0.60 1.91 29.06
CA PHE A 121 1.99 2.09 29.49
C PHE A 121 2.38 3.57 29.68
N SER A 122 1.43 4.51 29.48
CA SER A 122 1.67 5.95 29.57
C SER A 122 2.83 6.41 28.68
N ASN A 123 2.96 5.82 27.53
CA ASN A 123 3.98 6.13 26.53
C ASN A 123 3.38 6.96 25.41
N GLU A 124 4.10 7.98 24.98
CA GLU A 124 3.74 8.75 23.78
C GLU A 124 4.98 9.14 22.99
N ALA A 125 4.80 9.35 21.69
CA ALA A 125 5.79 9.96 20.83
C ALA A 125 5.11 10.86 19.80
N LYS A 126 5.81 11.93 19.42
CA LYS A 126 5.35 12.85 18.39
C LYS A 126 6.52 13.38 17.59
N GLU A 127 6.37 13.37 16.29
CA GLU A 127 7.30 13.97 15.33
C GLU A 127 6.55 14.91 14.38
N ARG A 128 7.29 15.81 13.74
CA ARG A 128 6.75 16.75 12.76
C ARG A 128 7.61 16.72 11.51
N LEU A 129 6.94 16.73 10.37
CA LEU A 129 7.54 16.81 9.05
C LEU A 129 6.96 17.98 8.30
N THR A 130 7.77 18.60 7.46
CA THR A 130 7.28 19.54 6.44
C THR A 130 6.64 18.74 5.32
N CYS A 131 5.51 19.21 4.82
CA CYS A 131 4.77 18.60 3.74
C CYS A 131 4.16 19.65 2.82
N ASN A 132 3.70 19.21 1.66
CA ASN A 132 2.79 20.00 0.82
C ASN A 132 1.39 19.41 0.99
N TYR A 133 0.46 20.23 1.43
CA TYR A 133 -0.90 19.78 1.72
C TYR A 133 -1.93 20.72 1.10
N SER A 134 -2.92 20.14 0.48
CA SER A 134 -4.09 20.84 -0.06
C SER A 134 -5.35 20.16 0.49
N GLY A 135 -6.19 20.91 1.13
CA GLY A 135 -7.44 20.47 1.75
C GLY A 135 -7.67 21.07 3.13
N ASP A 136 -8.67 20.57 3.83
CA ASP A 136 -9.02 21.01 5.18
C ASP A 136 -8.12 20.35 6.23
N ASP A 137 -7.81 21.07 7.31
CA ASP A 137 -7.10 20.52 8.45
C ASP A 137 -7.78 19.25 8.94
N MET A 138 -7.02 18.15 9.05
CA MET A 138 -7.60 16.87 9.44
C MET A 138 -6.69 16.05 10.35
N GLU A 139 -7.31 15.12 11.04
CA GLU A 139 -6.65 14.13 11.87
C GLU A 139 -7.19 12.73 11.53
N ILE A 140 -6.30 11.78 11.22
CA ILE A 140 -6.68 10.43 10.82
C ILE A 140 -5.71 9.42 11.42
N GLY A 141 -6.24 8.27 11.87
CA GLY A 141 -5.45 7.18 12.41
C GLY A 141 -5.24 6.07 11.40
N PHE A 142 -4.03 5.49 11.37
CA PHE A 142 -3.73 4.32 10.55
C PHE A 142 -2.95 3.28 11.34
N ASN A 143 -3.00 2.03 10.89
CA ASN A 143 -2.09 1.01 11.37
C ASN A 143 -0.69 1.23 10.77
N SER A 144 0.29 1.50 11.62
CA SER A 144 1.67 1.81 11.23
C SER A 144 2.34 0.73 10.40
N LYS A 145 2.03 -0.55 10.66
CA LYS A 145 2.60 -1.68 9.90
C LYS A 145 2.16 -1.64 8.44
N PHE A 146 0.90 -1.35 8.18
CA PHE A 146 0.39 -1.24 6.81
C PHE A 146 0.99 -0.04 6.09
N LEU A 147 1.06 1.13 6.74
CA LEU A 147 1.71 2.29 6.14
C LEU A 147 3.19 2.02 5.81
N MET A 148 3.93 1.42 6.73
CA MET A 148 5.34 1.07 6.50
C MET A 148 5.50 0.06 5.35
N GLU A 149 4.62 -0.96 5.29
CA GLU A 149 4.64 -1.93 4.20
C GLU A 149 4.40 -1.26 2.85
N MET A 150 3.39 -0.38 2.76
CA MET A 150 3.09 0.35 1.53
C MET A 150 4.24 1.28 1.11
N LEU A 151 4.79 2.06 2.04
CA LEU A 151 5.90 2.97 1.78
C LEU A 151 7.19 2.26 1.34
N ASN A 152 7.40 1.02 1.77
CA ASN A 152 8.54 0.19 1.34
C ASN A 152 8.38 -0.35 -0.10
N HIS A 153 7.16 -0.36 -0.65
CA HIS A 153 6.89 -0.83 -2.01
C HIS A 153 6.73 0.31 -3.04
N ILE A 154 6.91 1.54 -2.62
CA ILE A 154 6.98 2.72 -3.50
C ILE A 154 8.44 3.15 -3.61
N ASN A 155 8.91 3.44 -4.81
CA ASN A 155 10.30 3.80 -5.06
C ASN A 155 10.51 5.30 -5.37
N THR A 156 9.43 6.08 -5.47
CA THR A 156 9.53 7.52 -5.73
C THR A 156 10.07 8.29 -4.52
N PRO A 157 10.75 9.45 -4.73
CA PRO A 157 11.26 10.28 -3.65
C PRO A 157 10.16 10.78 -2.70
N GLU A 158 9.03 11.17 -3.27
CA GLU A 158 7.85 11.61 -2.54
C GLU A 158 6.69 10.63 -2.72
N VAL A 159 5.72 10.70 -1.85
CA VAL A 159 4.45 9.97 -1.94
C VAL A 159 3.28 10.94 -1.79
N ILE A 160 2.16 10.57 -2.39
CA ILE A 160 0.90 11.29 -2.27
C ILE A 160 -0.06 10.43 -1.45
N LEU A 161 -0.60 10.98 -0.37
CA LEU A 161 -1.67 10.37 0.40
C LEU A 161 -2.93 11.22 0.22
N GLU A 162 -3.89 10.63 -0.50
CA GLU A 162 -5.20 11.22 -0.73
C GLU A 162 -6.21 10.73 0.30
N MET A 163 -6.97 11.64 0.86
CA MET A 163 -7.92 11.37 1.93
C MET A 163 -9.21 12.16 1.73
N SER A 164 -10.30 11.67 2.31
CA SER A 164 -11.57 12.42 2.36
C SER A 164 -11.98 12.71 3.80
N GLU A 165 -12.53 11.75 4.51
CA GLU A 165 -12.96 11.86 5.89
C GLU A 165 -12.11 10.96 6.79
N PRO A 166 -12.00 11.25 8.12
CA PRO A 166 -11.18 10.46 9.04
C PRO A 166 -11.56 8.98 9.19
N ASN A 167 -12.76 8.61 8.77
CA ASN A 167 -13.30 7.25 8.81
C ASN A 167 -13.32 6.54 7.45
N LYS A 168 -12.90 7.21 6.38
CA LYS A 168 -12.82 6.65 5.04
C LYS A 168 -11.39 6.23 4.69
N ALA A 169 -11.27 5.30 3.76
CA ALA A 169 -9.97 4.82 3.30
C ALA A 169 -9.11 5.96 2.73
N GLY A 170 -7.81 5.91 3.01
CA GLY A 170 -6.83 6.72 2.32
C GLY A 170 -6.24 5.97 1.13
N ILE A 171 -5.83 6.71 0.12
CA ILE A 171 -5.14 6.20 -1.07
C ILE A 171 -3.71 6.70 -1.06
N LEU A 172 -2.74 5.79 -1.05
CA LEU A 172 -1.32 6.11 -1.16
C LEU A 172 -0.85 5.82 -2.58
N LEU A 173 -0.25 6.83 -3.19
CA LEU A 173 0.22 6.82 -4.57
C LEU A 173 1.71 7.22 -4.64
N PRO A 174 2.47 6.76 -5.64
CA PRO A 174 3.76 7.35 -5.98
C PRO A 174 3.55 8.79 -6.49
N SER A 175 4.50 9.70 -6.21
CA SER A 175 4.41 11.11 -6.66
C SER A 175 4.70 11.29 -8.14
N SER A 176 5.36 10.33 -8.75
CA SER A 176 5.62 10.26 -10.19
C SER A 176 5.51 8.82 -10.65
N ASN A 177 5.11 8.62 -11.87
CA ASN A 177 5.24 7.33 -12.52
C ASN A 177 6.56 7.35 -13.30
N ASP A 178 7.63 6.81 -12.71
CA ASP A 178 8.93 6.64 -13.39
C ASP A 178 8.79 5.78 -14.65
N ASN A 179 7.76 4.98 -14.71
CA ASN A 179 7.32 4.21 -15.85
C ASN A 179 5.85 4.55 -16.15
N GLU A 180 5.60 5.31 -17.22
CA GLU A 180 4.25 5.70 -17.65
C GLU A 180 3.31 4.49 -17.91
N ALA A 181 3.89 3.31 -18.08
CA ALA A 181 3.15 2.07 -18.26
C ALA A 181 2.62 1.46 -16.95
N GLU A 182 3.01 1.98 -15.79
CA GLU A 182 2.62 1.45 -14.49
C GLU A 182 1.53 2.29 -13.82
N ASP A 183 0.51 1.64 -13.26
CA ASP A 183 -0.53 2.24 -12.43
C ASP A 183 -0.54 1.55 -11.07
N ILE A 184 -0.12 2.29 -10.04
CA ILE A 184 -0.03 1.78 -8.66
C ILE A 184 -0.99 2.57 -7.78
N LEU A 185 -1.93 1.86 -7.15
CA LEU A 185 -2.83 2.39 -6.14
C LEU A 185 -2.79 1.50 -4.90
N MET A 186 -2.53 2.11 -3.76
CA MET A 186 -2.53 1.42 -2.47
C MET A 186 -3.60 2.01 -1.56
N LEU A 187 -4.53 1.18 -1.13
CA LEU A 187 -5.63 1.58 -0.25
C LEU A 187 -5.32 1.18 1.19
N VAL A 188 -5.51 2.10 2.13
CA VAL A 188 -5.35 1.86 3.56
C VAL A 188 -6.60 2.29 4.32
N MET A 189 -7.15 1.36 5.11
CA MET A 189 -8.30 1.65 5.97
C MET A 189 -7.85 2.37 7.24
N PRO A 190 -8.55 3.41 7.68
CA PRO A 190 -8.24 4.09 8.92
C PRO A 190 -8.56 3.25 10.14
N VAL A 191 -7.89 3.56 11.23
CA VAL A 191 -8.19 3.08 12.58
C VAL A 191 -8.86 4.22 13.33
N MET A 192 -10.00 3.96 13.96
CA MET A 192 -10.72 4.99 14.70
C MET A 192 -9.87 5.55 15.84
N ILE A 193 -9.70 6.86 15.84
CA ILE A 193 -9.04 7.60 16.92
C ILE A 193 -10.01 7.68 18.11
N ARG A 194 -9.55 7.27 19.27
CA ARG A 194 -10.30 7.38 20.52
C ARG A 194 -9.91 8.63 21.27
#